data_b6a4a475e9c6c7bd4a1c49ee4d5e79dd
#
_entry.id   b6a4a475e9c6c7bd4a1c49ee4d5e79dd
#
_cell.length_a   1.000
_cell.length_b   1.000
_cell.length_c   1.000
_cell.angle_alpha   90.00
_cell.angle_beta   90.00
_cell.angle_gamma   90.00
#
_symmetry.space_group_name_H-M   'P 1'
#
loop_
_entity.id
_entity.type
_entity.pdbx_description
1 polymer ?
#
loop_
_entity_poly.entity_id
_entity_poly.type
_entity_poly.pdbx_seq_one_letter_code
_entity_poly.pdbx_strand_id
1 'polypeptide(L)'
;DDATKAECRDLVCEHSQLYSRGLLGFTDFDADERRKWAPVPQRLVRRHPRTGRLSLFLSAHAGAIRGWPMPEARIFLRDLTEHATQPAFVHAHRWRQWDLVMWDNRVMMHRARRYDMSQVRDLHRTTAADSAPTLEQAA
;
A
#
# COMPACT_ATOMS: atom_id res chain seq x y z
N ASP A 1 2.44 19.73 0.72
CA ASP A 1 3.37 20.83 1.02
C ASP A 1 4.67 20.30 1.64
N ASP A 2 5.66 21.16 1.93
CA ASP A 2 6.97 20.72 2.40
C ASP A 2 6.96 20.37 3.89
N ALA A 3 6.05 20.91 4.67
CA ALA A 3 5.88 20.57 6.09
C ALA A 3 5.40 19.11 6.20
N THR A 4 4.37 18.73 5.46
CA THR A 4 3.87 17.34 5.41
C THR A 4 4.93 16.37 4.89
N LYS A 5 5.73 16.76 3.88
CA LYS A 5 6.84 15.92 3.41
C LYS A 5 7.92 15.71 4.48
N ALA A 6 8.24 16.75 5.24
CA ALA A 6 9.19 16.67 6.35
C ALA A 6 8.65 15.75 7.45
N GLU A 7 7.38 15.89 7.82
CA GLU A 7 6.71 15.06 8.81
C GLU A 7 6.70 13.56 8.41
N CYS A 8 6.43 13.26 7.15
CA CYS A 8 6.37 11.88 6.65
C CYS A 8 7.73 11.16 6.67
N ARG A 9 8.84 11.89 6.60
CA ARG A 9 10.16 11.36 6.23
C ARG A 9 10.63 10.16 7.04
N ASP A 10 10.46 10.23 8.35
CA ASP A 10 10.99 9.23 9.26
C ASP A 10 9.90 8.33 9.87
N LEU A 11 8.67 8.49 9.42
CA LEU A 11 7.55 7.69 9.93
C LEU A 11 7.67 6.23 9.52
N VAL A 12 7.35 5.36 10.48
CA VAL A 12 7.23 3.92 10.29
C VAL A 12 5.77 3.52 10.50
N CYS A 13 5.18 2.96 9.46
CA CYS A 13 3.82 2.46 9.49
C CYS A 13 3.79 0.96 9.74
N GLU A 14 2.76 0.48 10.39
CA GLU A 14 2.49 -0.94 10.54
C GLU A 14 1.47 -1.40 9.52
N HIS A 15 1.87 -2.32 8.65
CA HIS A 15 1.06 -2.90 7.60
C HIS A 15 0.58 -4.28 8.02
N SER A 16 -0.73 -4.50 8.01
CA SER A 16 -1.33 -5.79 8.37
C SER A 16 -2.54 -6.11 7.51
N GLN A 17 -2.63 -7.35 7.05
CA GLN A 17 -3.86 -7.84 6.42
C GLN A 17 -5.00 -8.00 7.43
N LEU A 18 -4.71 -8.24 8.70
CA LEU A 18 -5.73 -8.26 9.75
C LEU A 18 -6.47 -6.93 9.82
N TYR A 19 -5.72 -5.82 9.74
CA TYR A 19 -6.30 -4.48 9.73
C TYR A 19 -7.20 -4.25 8.50
N SER A 20 -6.67 -4.47 7.31
CA SER A 20 -7.41 -4.19 6.07
C SER A 20 -8.64 -5.09 5.89
N ARG A 21 -8.57 -6.33 6.33
CA ARG A 21 -9.70 -7.27 6.32
C ARG A 21 -10.73 -6.90 7.40
N GLY A 22 -10.26 -6.50 8.59
CA GLY A 22 -11.13 -6.00 9.65
C GLY A 22 -11.99 -4.81 9.22
N LEU A 23 -11.44 -3.89 8.41
CA LEU A 23 -12.21 -2.79 7.82
C LEU A 23 -13.34 -3.26 6.88
N LEU A 24 -13.24 -4.46 6.33
CA LEU A 24 -14.25 -5.09 5.49
C LEU A 24 -15.22 -6.00 6.28
N GLY A 25 -15.09 -6.04 7.61
CA GLY A 25 -15.92 -6.87 8.49
C GLY A 25 -15.42 -8.29 8.73
N PHE A 26 -14.26 -8.68 8.18
CA PHE A 26 -13.62 -9.97 8.46
C PHE A 26 -12.79 -9.86 9.74
N THR A 27 -13.30 -10.39 10.83
CA THR A 27 -12.69 -10.30 12.18
C THR A 27 -12.35 -11.65 12.77
N ASP A 28 -12.89 -12.72 12.21
CA ASP A 28 -12.64 -14.09 12.65
C ASP A 28 -11.41 -14.64 11.93
N PHE A 29 -10.28 -14.65 12.65
CA PHE A 29 -9.00 -15.14 12.19
C PHE A 29 -8.50 -16.23 13.10
N ASP A 30 -8.05 -17.33 12.54
CA ASP A 30 -7.40 -18.38 13.31
C ASP A 30 -5.98 -17.98 13.78
N ALA A 31 -5.34 -18.85 14.55
CA ALA A 31 -4.02 -18.58 15.12
C ALA A 31 -2.92 -18.47 14.05
N ASP A 32 -3.03 -19.24 12.95
CA ASP A 32 -2.08 -19.23 11.85
C ASP A 32 -2.20 -17.96 11.02
N GLU A 33 -3.42 -17.56 10.72
CA GLU A 33 -3.71 -16.30 10.04
C GLU A 33 -3.25 -15.09 10.86
N ARG A 34 -3.47 -15.09 12.17
CA ARG A 34 -2.97 -14.03 13.06
C ARG A 34 -1.45 -13.92 13.06
N ARG A 35 -0.75 -15.05 13.03
CA ARG A 35 0.72 -15.06 12.90
C ARG A 35 1.17 -14.58 11.52
N LYS A 36 0.57 -15.13 10.47
CA LYS A 36 0.92 -14.84 9.06
C LYS A 36 0.69 -13.39 8.69
N TRP A 37 -0.37 -12.78 9.21
CA TRP A 37 -0.77 -11.41 8.87
C TRP A 37 -0.50 -10.41 9.99
N ALA A 38 0.34 -10.78 10.95
CA ALA A 38 0.81 -9.87 11.99
C ALA A 38 1.35 -8.56 11.38
N PRO A 39 1.25 -7.44 12.09
CA PRO A 39 1.75 -6.16 11.61
C PRO A 39 3.24 -6.21 11.25
N VAL A 40 3.57 -5.75 10.06
CA VAL A 40 4.95 -5.63 9.57
C VAL A 40 5.31 -4.14 9.48
N PRO A 41 6.41 -3.70 10.12
CA PRO A 41 6.84 -2.32 10.06
C PRO A 41 7.39 -1.99 8.67
N GLN A 42 6.98 -0.83 8.14
CA GLN A 42 7.39 -0.33 6.84
C GLN A 42 7.67 1.17 6.91
N ARG A 43 8.73 1.65 6.28
CA ARG A 43 8.93 3.10 6.13
C ARG A 43 7.79 3.71 5.32
N LEU A 44 7.25 4.83 5.78
CA LEU A 44 6.23 5.57 5.02
C LEU A 44 6.83 6.22 3.76
N VAL A 45 8.04 6.74 3.87
CA VAL A 45 8.78 7.30 2.73
C VAL A 45 9.89 6.33 2.33
N ARG A 46 9.95 6.03 1.04
CA ARG A 46 10.97 5.15 0.46
C ARG A 46 11.74 5.87 -0.65
N ARG A 47 13.02 5.59 -0.74
CA ARG A 47 13.86 6.00 -1.87
C ARG A 47 13.92 4.87 -2.90
N HIS A 48 13.50 5.16 -4.13
CA HIS A 48 13.61 4.18 -5.21
C HIS A 48 15.08 3.92 -5.57
N PRO A 49 15.58 2.68 -5.50
CA PRO A 49 17.02 2.38 -5.56
C PRO A 49 17.68 2.77 -6.89
N ARG A 50 16.96 2.73 -8.01
CA ARG A 50 17.50 3.07 -9.32
C ARG A 50 17.43 4.57 -9.66
N THR A 51 16.39 5.25 -9.21
CA THR A 51 16.12 6.63 -9.63
C THR A 51 16.42 7.65 -8.54
N GLY A 52 16.60 7.22 -7.29
CA GLY A 52 16.76 8.09 -6.13
C GLY A 52 15.50 8.87 -5.73
N ARG A 53 14.38 8.72 -6.47
CA ARG A 53 13.13 9.44 -6.17
C ARG A 53 12.51 8.94 -4.89
N LEU A 54 11.98 9.86 -4.09
CA LEU A 54 11.18 9.55 -2.92
C LEU A 54 9.73 9.28 -3.30
N SER A 55 9.11 8.31 -2.64
CA SER A 55 7.71 8.00 -2.78
C SER A 55 7.08 7.65 -1.44
N LEU A 56 5.78 7.89 -1.30
CA LEU A 56 5.00 7.38 -0.17
C LEU A 56 4.72 5.89 -0.38
N PHE A 57 4.96 5.09 0.64
CA PHE A 57 4.63 3.66 0.65
C PHE A 57 3.32 3.43 1.40
N LEU A 58 2.23 3.80 0.74
CA LEU A 58 0.86 3.67 1.24
C LEU A 58 0.22 2.36 0.75
N SER A 59 -0.67 1.82 1.55
CA SER A 59 -1.54 0.71 1.15
C SER A 59 -2.76 0.64 2.05
N ALA A 60 -3.78 -0.12 1.65
CA ALA A 60 -4.93 -0.44 2.52
C ALA A 60 -4.53 -1.20 3.80
N HIS A 61 -3.32 -1.75 3.86
CA HIS A 61 -2.80 -2.47 5.02
C HIS A 61 -2.17 -1.56 6.07
N ALA A 62 -1.82 -0.31 5.74
CA ALA A 62 -1.23 0.66 6.66
C ALA A 62 -2.28 1.11 7.68
N GLY A 63 -2.25 0.53 8.89
CA GLY A 63 -3.27 0.74 9.92
C GLY A 63 -2.82 1.58 11.10
N ALA A 64 -1.52 1.75 11.30
CA ALA A 64 -0.94 2.49 12.42
C ALA A 64 0.37 3.16 12.02
N ILE A 65 0.75 4.19 12.79
CA ILE A 65 2.08 4.83 12.75
C ILE A 65 2.70 4.62 14.11
N ARG A 66 3.93 4.15 14.16
CA ARG A 66 4.64 3.90 15.42
C ARG A 66 4.78 5.18 16.23
N GLY A 67 4.43 5.11 17.51
CA GLY A 67 4.50 6.24 18.44
C GLY A 67 3.34 7.23 18.34
N TRP A 68 2.38 7.02 17.42
CA TRP A 68 1.23 7.91 17.29
C TRP A 68 -0.03 7.30 17.93
N PRO A 69 -0.92 8.14 18.49
CA PRO A 69 -2.26 7.72 18.85
C PRO A 69 -3.01 7.18 17.61
N MET A 70 -3.73 6.06 17.77
CA MET A 70 -4.39 5.38 16.66
C MET A 70 -5.35 6.28 15.85
N PRO A 71 -6.19 7.12 16.46
CA PRO A 71 -7.10 7.98 15.70
C PRO A 71 -6.35 8.97 14.79
N GLU A 72 -5.28 9.58 15.31
CA GLU A 72 -4.45 10.55 14.59
C GLU A 72 -3.72 9.88 13.42
N ALA A 73 -3.10 8.74 13.68
CA ALA A 73 -2.42 7.95 12.65
C ALA A 73 -3.37 7.59 11.49
N ARG A 74 -4.61 7.19 11.79
CA ARG A 74 -5.59 6.82 10.77
C ARG A 74 -6.08 8.00 9.96
N ILE A 75 -6.30 9.14 10.58
CA ILE A 75 -6.68 10.38 9.88
C ILE A 75 -5.54 10.77 8.94
N PHE A 76 -4.32 10.83 9.42
CA PHE A 76 -3.16 11.21 8.64
C PHE A 76 -2.93 10.27 7.43
N LEU A 77 -2.96 8.96 7.65
CA LEU A 77 -2.79 7.97 6.57
C LEU A 77 -3.93 8.03 5.55
N ARG A 78 -5.16 8.34 5.99
CA ARG A 78 -6.29 8.56 5.08
C ARG A 78 -6.04 9.79 4.21
N ASP A 79 -5.67 10.92 4.80
CA ASP A 79 -5.47 12.17 4.09
C ASP A 79 -4.33 12.05 3.05
N LEU A 80 -3.24 11.36 3.40
CA LEU A 80 -2.18 11.02 2.45
C LEU A 80 -2.69 10.12 1.31
N THR A 81 -3.54 9.14 1.63
CA THR A 81 -4.12 8.25 0.63
C THR A 81 -5.07 9.00 -0.30
N GLU A 82 -5.91 9.88 0.23
CA GLU A 82 -6.79 10.73 -0.57
C GLU A 82 -5.98 11.64 -1.50
N HIS A 83 -4.90 12.25 -0.99
CA HIS A 83 -3.98 13.00 -1.82
C HIS A 83 -3.39 12.16 -2.96
N ALA A 84 -2.84 10.98 -2.63
CA ALA A 84 -2.17 10.11 -3.60
C ALA A 84 -3.12 9.48 -4.63
N THR A 85 -4.42 9.46 -4.36
CA THR A 85 -5.44 8.88 -5.25
C THR A 85 -6.33 9.92 -5.94
N GLN A 86 -5.94 11.19 -5.94
CA GLN A 86 -6.60 12.22 -6.74
C GLN A 86 -6.60 11.86 -8.23
N PRO A 87 -7.62 12.24 -9.00
CA PRO A 87 -7.74 11.88 -10.42
C PRO A 87 -6.50 12.20 -11.26
N ALA A 88 -5.77 13.26 -10.90
CA ALA A 88 -4.54 13.65 -11.58
C ALA A 88 -3.39 12.62 -11.46
N PHE A 89 -3.43 11.76 -10.43
CA PHE A 89 -2.40 10.74 -10.16
C PHE A 89 -2.88 9.33 -10.51
N VAL A 90 -4.10 9.15 -10.99
CA VAL A 90 -4.70 7.83 -11.24
C VAL A 90 -4.74 7.51 -12.72
N HIS A 91 -4.08 6.41 -13.09
CA HIS A 91 -4.25 5.78 -14.41
C HIS A 91 -5.25 4.63 -14.30
N ALA A 92 -6.22 4.58 -15.21
CA ALA A 92 -7.18 3.47 -15.31
C ALA A 92 -6.93 2.67 -16.59
N HIS A 93 -6.30 1.51 -16.43
CA HIS A 93 -6.06 0.61 -17.55
C HIS A 93 -7.38 -0.08 -17.95
N ARG A 94 -7.73 -0.01 -19.25
CA ARG A 94 -8.83 -0.76 -19.85
C ARG A 94 -8.28 -2.03 -20.47
N TRP A 95 -8.51 -3.16 -19.81
CA TRP A 95 -8.01 -4.46 -20.25
C TRP A 95 -8.56 -4.88 -21.62
N ARG A 96 -7.66 -5.39 -22.42
CA ARG A 96 -7.97 -6.15 -23.65
C ARG A 96 -7.36 -7.53 -23.54
N GLN A 97 -7.85 -8.47 -24.31
CA GLN A 97 -7.24 -9.80 -24.39
C GLN A 97 -5.77 -9.68 -24.81
N TRP A 98 -4.89 -10.40 -24.13
CA TRP A 98 -3.44 -10.41 -24.33
C TRP A 98 -2.68 -9.16 -23.85
N ASP A 99 -3.32 -8.26 -23.15
CA ASP A 99 -2.60 -7.16 -22.51
C ASP A 99 -1.64 -7.68 -21.44
N LEU A 100 -0.42 -7.15 -21.45
CA LEU A 100 0.55 -7.28 -20.38
C LEU A 100 0.70 -5.93 -19.68
N VAL A 101 0.46 -5.92 -18.37
CA VAL A 101 0.64 -4.72 -17.55
C VAL A 101 1.66 -5.01 -16.46
N MET A 102 2.67 -4.17 -16.37
CA MET A 102 3.70 -4.24 -15.33
C MET A 102 3.75 -2.92 -14.56
N TRP A 103 3.84 -3.01 -13.25
CA TRP A 103 4.03 -1.85 -12.37
C TRP A 103 5.00 -2.17 -11.25
N ASP A 104 5.62 -1.12 -10.72
CA ASP A 104 6.52 -1.22 -9.58
C ASP A 104 5.75 -0.97 -8.27
N ASN A 105 5.55 -2.00 -7.47
CA ASN A 105 4.84 -1.91 -6.18
C ASN A 105 5.54 -1.00 -5.16
N ARG A 106 6.80 -0.63 -5.39
CA ARG A 106 7.55 0.26 -4.49
C ARG A 106 7.08 1.72 -4.59
N VAL A 107 6.47 2.08 -5.71
CA VAL A 107 6.07 3.46 -6.02
C VAL A 107 4.63 3.59 -6.51
N MET A 108 3.93 2.47 -6.71
CA MET A 108 2.56 2.45 -7.25
C MET A 108 1.61 1.73 -6.30
N MET A 109 0.47 2.34 -6.02
CA MET A 109 -0.69 1.64 -5.50
C MET A 109 -1.56 1.15 -6.64
N HIS A 110 -2.24 0.03 -6.44
CA HIS A 110 -3.16 -0.49 -7.43
C HIS A 110 -4.40 -1.11 -6.78
N ARG A 111 -5.51 -1.09 -7.50
CA ARG A 111 -6.73 -1.80 -7.11
C ARG A 111 -7.52 -2.25 -8.32
N ALA A 112 -8.26 -3.35 -8.19
CA ALA A 112 -9.29 -3.69 -9.13
C ALA A 112 -10.50 -2.76 -8.97
N ARG A 113 -11.16 -2.40 -10.08
CA ARG A 113 -12.48 -1.76 -10.06
C ARG A 113 -13.56 -2.84 -10.21
N ARG A 114 -14.79 -2.48 -9.93
CA ARG A 114 -15.94 -3.35 -10.23
C ARG A 114 -15.95 -3.67 -11.71
N TYR A 115 -16.25 -4.89 -12.02
CA TYR A 115 -16.40 -5.40 -13.39
C TYR A 115 -17.68 -6.26 -13.46
N ASP A 116 -18.13 -6.54 -14.66
CA ASP A 116 -19.29 -7.39 -14.90
C ASP A 116 -18.93 -8.85 -14.58
N MET A 117 -19.52 -9.38 -13.51
CA MET A 117 -19.26 -10.74 -13.03
C MET A 117 -19.78 -11.83 -13.96
N SER A 118 -20.64 -11.48 -14.94
CA SER A 118 -21.09 -12.42 -15.98
C SER A 118 -20.04 -12.69 -17.06
N GLN A 119 -19.00 -11.84 -17.13
CA GLN A 119 -17.91 -11.98 -18.09
C GLN A 119 -16.75 -12.76 -17.50
N VAL A 120 -16.14 -13.59 -18.34
CA VAL A 120 -14.92 -14.32 -17.96
C VAL A 120 -13.79 -13.31 -17.73
N ARG A 121 -13.18 -13.39 -16.56
CA ARG A 121 -11.99 -12.62 -16.19
C ARG A 121 -10.91 -13.59 -15.72
N ASP A 122 -9.97 -13.86 -16.60
CA ASP A 122 -8.81 -14.70 -16.31
C ASP A 122 -7.53 -13.86 -16.37
N LEU A 123 -6.85 -13.72 -15.25
CA LEU A 123 -5.64 -12.92 -15.11
C LEU A 123 -4.56 -13.74 -14.42
N HIS A 124 -3.42 -13.85 -15.06
CA HIS A 124 -2.22 -14.41 -14.47
C HIS A 124 -1.36 -13.30 -13.87
N ARG A 125 -0.85 -13.50 -12.66
CA ARG A 125 0.02 -12.54 -11.99
C ARG A 125 1.25 -13.21 -11.40
N THR A 126 2.38 -12.61 -11.65
CA THR A 126 3.63 -12.89 -10.92
C THR A 126 4.10 -11.66 -10.19
N THR A 127 4.85 -11.84 -9.12
CA THR A 127 5.40 -10.74 -8.31
C THR A 127 6.85 -11.07 -8.00
N ALA A 128 7.76 -10.16 -8.36
CA ALA A 128 9.15 -10.24 -7.94
C ALA A 128 9.30 -9.69 -6.51
N ALA A 129 10.16 -10.33 -5.72
CA ALA A 129 10.50 -9.85 -4.39
C ALA A 129 11.31 -8.54 -4.45
N ASP A 130 11.18 -7.71 -3.42
CA ASP A 130 12.05 -6.57 -3.22
C ASP A 130 13.45 -7.02 -2.78
N SER A 131 14.43 -6.13 -2.88
CA SER A 131 15.83 -6.42 -2.57
C SER A 131 16.10 -6.57 -1.06
N ALA A 132 15.33 -5.88 -0.22
CA ALA A 132 15.43 -5.91 1.24
C ALA A 132 14.15 -5.39 1.90
N PRO A 133 13.93 -5.65 3.22
CA PRO A 133 12.90 -5.00 4.01
C PRO A 133 13.03 -3.47 3.98
N THR A 134 11.90 -2.75 4.01
CA THR A 134 11.92 -1.28 3.86
C THR A 134 12.71 -0.56 4.97
N LEU A 135 12.76 -1.13 6.18
CA LEU A 135 13.53 -0.56 7.29
C LEU A 135 15.05 -0.62 7.07
N GLU A 136 15.52 -1.51 6.23
CA GLU A 136 16.94 -1.68 5.88
C GLU A 136 17.33 -0.85 4.65
N GLN A 137 16.36 -0.26 3.96
CA GLN A 137 16.60 0.58 2.80
C GLN A 137 16.84 2.04 3.22
N ALA A 138 17.68 2.75 2.47
CA ALA A 138 17.89 4.17 2.69
C ALA A 138 16.57 4.96 2.48
N ALA A 139 16.36 5.94 3.37
CA ALA A 139 15.24 6.88 3.27
C ALA A 139 15.54 7.99 2.24
#